data_03c264372e8a6eaca4e02f7f15e56fdb
#
_entry.id   03c264372e8a6eaca4e02f7f15e56fdb
#
_cell.length_a   1.000
_cell.length_b   1.000
_cell.length_c   1.000
_cell.angle_alpha   90.00
_cell.angle_beta   90.00
_cell.angle_gamma   90.00
#
_symmetry.space_group_name_H-M   'P 1'
#
loop_
_entity.id
_entity.type
_entity.pdbx_description
1 polymer ?
#
loop_
_entity_poly.entity_id
_entity_poly.type
_entity_poly.pdbx_seq_one_letter_code
_entity_poly.pdbx_strand_id
1 'polypeptide(L)'
;MKKLKNALETADAVIIGAGAGLSTSAGFVYDGDRFHQNFSDFEERYGFHDMYFGGFYPYCTPEEFWAYWSRYIYINRYMDAPKPVYDTLFRLVKDKDYFVITTNVDHCFQKAGFDKKRLFYTQGDYGLFQCSEPCCDETFDNKEMIYRMVEQQKGMRIPSELLPVCPHCGKPLTTNLRSDNRFVEDEGWHEAARRYELFLDRHQNMKILFLELGVGYNTPGIIKYPFWRMTAANKKATYACLNYGEALCPREIEKQAICMNGDAGEIFSHLLAENSSPSAIA
;
A
#
# COMPACT_ATOMS: atom_id res chain seq x y z
N MET A 1 5.40 -13.10 19.81
CA MET A 1 5.44 -14.15 18.77
C MET A 1 4.37 -15.22 18.96
N LYS A 2 4.41 -16.07 19.99
CA LYS A 2 3.46 -17.21 20.18
C LYS A 2 1.98 -16.86 20.04
N LYS A 3 1.52 -15.70 20.60
CA LYS A 3 0.12 -15.26 20.47
C LYS A 3 -0.25 -14.94 19.03
N LEU A 4 0.61 -14.27 18.27
CA LEU A 4 0.35 -13.92 16.87
C LEU A 4 0.33 -15.17 15.98
N LYS A 5 1.28 -16.09 16.20
CA LYS A 5 1.32 -17.40 15.51
C LYS A 5 0.01 -18.16 15.74
N ASN A 6 -0.40 -18.33 16.99
CA ASN A 6 -1.65 -19.01 17.32
C ASN A 6 -2.89 -18.31 16.72
N ALA A 7 -2.92 -16.98 16.71
CA ALA A 7 -4.01 -16.23 16.08
C ALA A 7 -4.07 -16.47 14.56
N LEU A 8 -2.93 -16.48 13.87
CA LEU A 8 -2.83 -16.83 12.45
C LEU A 8 -3.26 -18.28 12.18
N GLU A 9 -2.82 -19.23 13.01
CA GLU A 9 -3.14 -20.66 12.83
C GLU A 9 -4.62 -20.97 13.04
N THR A 10 -5.25 -20.35 14.04
CA THR A 10 -6.62 -20.67 14.49
C THR A 10 -7.70 -19.78 13.91
N ALA A 11 -7.35 -18.73 13.17
CA ALA A 11 -8.32 -17.86 12.52
C ALA A 11 -9.07 -18.61 11.40
N ASP A 12 -10.38 -18.42 11.34
CA ASP A 12 -11.24 -18.87 10.24
C ASP A 12 -11.01 -17.99 9.00
N ALA A 13 -10.70 -16.70 9.21
CA ALA A 13 -10.34 -15.75 8.16
C ALA A 13 -9.33 -14.72 8.65
N VAL A 14 -8.50 -14.19 7.73
CA VAL A 14 -7.51 -13.14 8.00
C VAL A 14 -7.82 -11.93 7.14
N ILE A 15 -8.06 -10.78 7.77
CA ILE A 15 -8.18 -9.51 7.06
C ILE A 15 -6.93 -8.70 7.31
N ILE A 16 -6.17 -8.47 6.25
CA ILE A 16 -4.92 -7.72 6.29
C ILE A 16 -5.23 -6.26 5.97
N GLY A 17 -4.90 -5.36 6.88
CA GLY A 17 -4.96 -3.92 6.69
C GLY A 17 -3.56 -3.34 6.62
N ALA A 18 -3.14 -2.82 5.46
CA ALA A 18 -1.78 -2.35 5.27
C ALA A 18 -1.69 -0.86 4.93
N GLY A 19 -0.77 -0.17 5.61
CA GLY A 19 -0.38 1.21 5.36
C GLY A 19 1.09 1.36 4.97
N ALA A 20 1.55 2.58 4.83
CA ALA A 20 2.88 2.93 4.33
C ALA A 20 4.05 2.29 5.12
N GLY A 21 3.87 2.04 6.43
CA GLY A 21 4.89 1.38 7.25
C GLY A 21 5.25 -0.04 6.77
N LEU A 22 4.32 -0.76 6.11
CA LEU A 22 4.66 -2.06 5.51
C LEU A 22 5.60 -1.89 4.31
N SER A 23 5.36 -0.88 3.46
CA SER A 23 6.23 -0.57 2.32
C SER A 23 7.60 -0.05 2.79
N THR A 24 7.62 0.75 3.86
CA THR A 24 8.87 1.19 4.51
C THR A 24 9.68 -0.01 5.02
N SER A 25 9.04 -0.98 5.66
CA SER A 25 9.69 -2.25 6.07
C SER A 25 10.25 -3.01 4.88
N ALA A 26 9.57 -2.97 3.71
CA ALA A 26 10.04 -3.54 2.46
C ALA A 26 11.17 -2.73 1.78
N GLY A 27 11.57 -1.59 2.35
CA GLY A 27 12.66 -0.74 1.88
C GLY A 27 12.22 0.42 0.97
N PHE A 28 10.92 0.67 0.82
CA PHE A 28 10.42 1.86 0.13
C PHE A 28 10.41 3.06 1.07
N VAL A 29 11.61 3.50 1.46
CA VAL A 29 11.81 4.75 2.21
C VAL A 29 11.83 5.94 1.25
N TYR A 30 11.34 7.08 1.72
CA TYR A 30 11.17 8.28 0.90
C TYR A 30 12.28 9.32 1.08
N ASP A 31 13.20 9.09 2.00
CA ASP A 31 14.32 9.97 2.35
C ASP A 31 15.67 9.23 2.26
N GLY A 32 16.73 9.88 2.73
CA GLY A 32 18.08 9.34 2.84
C GLY A 32 18.66 8.90 1.49
N ASP A 33 19.46 7.83 1.52
CA ASP A 33 20.23 7.38 0.35
C ASP A 33 19.33 7.07 -0.87
N ARG A 34 18.16 6.52 -0.65
CA ARG A 34 17.24 6.20 -1.75
C ARG A 34 16.72 7.47 -2.44
N PHE A 35 16.45 8.52 -1.69
CA PHE A 35 16.09 9.83 -2.23
C PHE A 35 17.28 10.45 -2.99
N HIS A 36 18.45 10.53 -2.38
CA HIS A 36 19.64 11.11 -3.01
C HIS A 36 20.04 10.41 -4.30
N GLN A 37 19.97 9.08 -4.35
CA GLN A 37 20.31 8.31 -5.56
C GLN A 37 19.39 8.60 -6.75
N ASN A 38 18.14 9.00 -6.51
CA ASN A 38 17.15 9.16 -7.55
C ASN A 38 16.76 10.61 -7.84
N PHE A 39 17.01 11.56 -6.90
CA PHE A 39 16.49 12.93 -6.94
C PHE A 39 17.49 14.00 -6.51
N SER A 40 18.80 13.70 -6.49
CA SER A 40 19.83 14.69 -6.09
C SER A 40 19.80 15.96 -6.94
N ASP A 41 19.49 15.85 -8.24
CA ASP A 41 19.32 16.99 -9.15
C ASP A 41 18.11 17.87 -8.77
N PHE A 42 17.02 17.25 -8.35
CA PHE A 42 15.84 17.97 -7.86
C PHE A 42 16.08 18.57 -6.47
N GLU A 43 16.77 17.87 -5.58
CA GLU A 43 17.17 18.37 -4.28
C GLU A 43 18.05 19.63 -4.41
N GLU A 44 19.08 19.57 -5.25
CA GLU A 44 19.99 20.70 -5.50
C GLU A 44 19.24 21.93 -6.04
N ARG A 45 18.27 21.72 -6.92
CA ARG A 45 17.55 22.81 -7.57
C ARG A 45 16.43 23.40 -6.72
N TYR A 46 15.68 22.56 -6.00
CA TYR A 46 14.42 22.95 -5.35
C TYR A 46 14.49 22.91 -3.81
N GLY A 47 15.52 22.31 -3.22
CA GLY A 47 15.80 22.35 -1.78
C GLY A 47 14.91 21.47 -0.91
N PHE A 48 14.18 20.51 -1.47
CA PHE A 48 13.47 19.50 -0.68
C PHE A 48 14.34 18.25 -0.49
N HIS A 49 14.17 17.53 0.64
CA HIS A 49 15.05 16.46 1.07
C HIS A 49 14.36 15.08 1.17
N ASP A 50 13.15 14.96 0.64
CA ASP A 50 12.44 13.69 0.59
C ASP A 50 11.45 13.64 -0.59
N MET A 51 11.03 12.41 -0.92
CA MET A 51 10.16 12.18 -2.07
C MET A 51 8.74 12.72 -1.87
N TYR A 52 8.26 12.80 -0.62
CA TYR A 52 6.91 13.26 -0.34
C TYR A 52 6.77 14.76 -0.63
N PHE A 53 7.70 15.57 -0.10
CA PHE A 53 7.73 17.00 -0.40
C PHE A 53 7.91 17.28 -1.88
N GLY A 54 8.79 16.53 -2.57
CA GLY A 54 8.97 16.67 -4.01
C GLY A 54 7.69 16.36 -4.80
N GLY A 55 6.88 15.42 -4.35
CA GLY A 55 5.60 15.07 -4.97
C GLY A 55 4.56 16.20 -4.90
N PHE A 56 4.63 17.08 -3.90
CA PHE A 56 3.74 18.24 -3.72
C PHE A 56 4.39 19.57 -4.11
N TYR A 57 5.63 19.54 -4.62
CA TYR A 57 6.30 20.76 -5.04
C TYR A 57 5.59 21.41 -6.24
N PRO A 58 5.35 22.75 -6.24
CA PRO A 58 4.64 23.43 -7.32
C PRO A 58 5.57 23.70 -8.52
N TYR A 59 5.85 22.69 -9.31
CA TYR A 59 6.70 22.79 -10.50
C TYR A 59 6.20 23.83 -11.49
N CYS A 60 7.10 24.57 -12.12
CA CYS A 60 6.75 25.65 -13.05
C CYS A 60 6.12 25.17 -14.36
N THR A 61 6.45 23.94 -14.79
CA THR A 61 5.95 23.36 -16.06
C THR A 61 5.50 21.93 -15.88
N PRO A 62 4.55 21.46 -16.71
CA PRO A 62 4.15 20.06 -16.72
C PRO A 62 5.29 19.09 -17.01
N GLU A 63 6.26 19.50 -17.86
CA GLU A 63 7.43 18.68 -18.17
C GLU A 63 8.33 18.46 -16.95
N GLU A 64 8.49 19.44 -16.07
CA GLU A 64 9.23 19.30 -14.81
C GLU A 64 8.46 18.42 -13.82
N PHE A 65 7.16 18.64 -13.69
CA PHE A 65 6.29 17.82 -12.85
C PHE A 65 6.38 16.34 -13.25
N TRP A 66 6.24 16.05 -14.55
CA TRP A 66 6.31 14.66 -15.03
C TRP A 66 7.71 14.07 -15.02
N ALA A 67 8.78 14.88 -15.10
CA ALA A 67 10.12 14.40 -14.90
C ALA A 67 10.34 13.88 -13.48
N TYR A 68 9.79 14.59 -12.48
CA TYR A 68 9.79 14.14 -11.09
C TYR A 68 8.92 12.91 -10.89
N TRP A 69 7.63 13.03 -11.24
CA TRP A 69 6.64 11.99 -11.01
C TRP A 69 6.92 10.69 -11.77
N SER A 70 7.47 10.76 -12.96
CA SER A 70 7.84 9.54 -13.69
C SER A 70 8.94 8.73 -12.98
N ARG A 71 9.99 9.39 -12.46
CA ARG A 71 10.99 8.73 -11.62
C ARG A 71 10.38 8.18 -10.35
N TYR A 72 9.56 8.98 -9.67
CA TYR A 72 8.87 8.58 -8.45
C TYR A 72 8.02 7.32 -8.67
N ILE A 73 7.20 7.31 -9.70
CA ILE A 73 6.36 6.15 -10.06
C ILE A 73 7.26 4.97 -10.44
N TYR A 74 8.27 5.18 -11.26
CA TYR A 74 9.17 4.12 -11.70
C TYR A 74 9.78 3.35 -10.54
N ILE A 75 10.39 4.06 -9.58
CA ILE A 75 11.09 3.42 -8.45
C ILE A 75 10.14 2.87 -7.37
N ASN A 76 8.92 3.41 -7.23
CA ASN A 76 7.98 2.96 -6.19
C ASN A 76 6.94 1.95 -6.70
N ARG A 77 6.75 1.87 -8.01
CA ARG A 77 5.72 1.03 -8.62
C ARG A 77 6.28 -0.07 -9.51
N TYR A 78 7.30 0.27 -10.32
CA TYR A 78 7.80 -0.64 -11.34
C TYR A 78 9.06 -1.39 -10.93
N MET A 79 9.92 -0.82 -10.11
CA MET A 79 11.03 -1.55 -9.49
C MET A 79 10.53 -2.49 -8.39
N ASP A 80 11.29 -3.56 -8.15
CA ASP A 80 10.99 -4.49 -7.07
C ASP A 80 11.33 -3.89 -5.70
N ALA A 81 10.61 -4.35 -4.68
CA ALA A 81 10.89 -3.95 -3.32
C ALA A 81 12.28 -4.47 -2.89
N PRO A 82 13.10 -3.64 -2.20
CA PRO A 82 14.44 -4.05 -1.78
C PRO A 82 14.47 -5.27 -0.84
N LYS A 83 13.39 -5.49 -0.08
CA LYS A 83 13.29 -6.60 0.88
C LYS A 83 12.02 -7.43 0.59
N PRO A 84 12.04 -8.76 0.76
CA PRO A 84 10.93 -9.66 0.41
C PRO A 84 9.81 -9.70 1.47
N VAL A 85 9.42 -8.54 2.03
CA VAL A 85 8.44 -8.45 3.13
C VAL A 85 7.07 -8.95 2.68
N TYR A 86 6.63 -8.53 1.49
CA TYR A 86 5.34 -8.93 0.93
C TYR A 86 5.30 -10.41 0.55
N ASP A 87 6.39 -10.96 -0.01
CA ASP A 87 6.52 -12.39 -0.31
C ASP A 87 6.45 -13.23 0.97
N THR A 88 7.11 -12.74 2.02
CA THR A 88 7.13 -13.39 3.34
C THR A 88 5.73 -13.38 3.95
N LEU A 89 5.01 -12.25 3.89
CA LEU A 89 3.62 -12.15 4.32
C LEU A 89 2.71 -13.08 3.50
N PHE A 90 2.87 -13.11 2.18
CA PHE A 90 2.09 -14.02 1.32
C PHE A 90 2.25 -15.47 1.71
N ARG A 91 3.48 -15.92 1.97
CA ARG A 91 3.76 -17.29 2.43
C ARG A 91 3.08 -17.63 3.77
N LEU A 92 2.87 -16.66 4.65
CA LEU A 92 2.16 -16.86 5.92
C LEU A 92 0.65 -17.02 5.76
N VAL A 93 0.06 -16.43 4.70
CA VAL A 93 -1.39 -16.34 4.57
C VAL A 93 -1.98 -17.01 3.32
N LYS A 94 -1.17 -17.45 2.34
CA LYS A 94 -1.63 -17.98 1.05
C LYS A 94 -2.63 -19.14 1.16
N ASP A 95 -2.52 -19.96 2.19
CA ASP A 95 -3.36 -21.12 2.43
C ASP A 95 -4.54 -20.80 3.38
N LYS A 96 -4.75 -19.53 3.72
CA LYS A 96 -5.84 -19.03 4.56
C LYS A 96 -6.95 -18.44 3.71
N ASP A 97 -8.17 -18.36 4.26
CA ASP A 97 -9.17 -17.47 3.69
C ASP A 97 -8.81 -16.04 4.11
N TYR A 98 -8.21 -15.28 3.18
CA TYR A 98 -7.73 -13.93 3.46
C TYR A 98 -8.36 -12.89 2.54
N PHE A 99 -8.38 -11.66 3.01
CA PHE A 99 -8.62 -10.47 2.21
C PHE A 99 -7.66 -9.35 2.61
N VAL A 100 -7.22 -8.55 1.64
CA VAL A 100 -6.34 -7.39 1.87
C VAL A 100 -7.08 -6.11 1.59
N ILE A 101 -7.08 -5.18 2.54
CA ILE A 101 -7.40 -3.77 2.32
C ILE A 101 -6.14 -2.94 2.55
N THR A 102 -5.80 -2.06 1.62
CA THR A 102 -4.58 -1.26 1.74
C THR A 102 -4.77 0.18 1.28
N THR A 103 -4.06 1.08 1.95
CA THR A 103 -3.88 2.47 1.51
C THR A 103 -2.61 2.67 0.69
N ASN A 104 -1.81 1.61 0.51
CA ASN A 104 -0.60 1.64 -0.31
C ASN A 104 -0.96 1.59 -1.80
N VAL A 105 -0.23 2.33 -2.60
CA VAL A 105 -0.45 2.53 -4.03
C VAL A 105 0.71 2.00 -4.89
N ASP A 106 1.63 1.24 -4.27
CA ASP A 106 2.88 0.73 -4.83
C ASP A 106 2.77 -0.62 -5.56
N HIS A 107 1.59 -1.27 -5.48
CA HIS A 107 1.33 -2.57 -6.12
C HIS A 107 2.13 -3.77 -5.55
N CYS A 108 2.73 -3.64 -4.40
CA CYS A 108 3.59 -4.70 -3.84
C CYS A 108 2.84 -5.99 -3.53
N PHE A 109 1.57 -5.90 -3.12
CA PHE A 109 0.74 -7.09 -2.90
C PHE A 109 0.58 -7.91 -4.18
N GLN A 110 0.25 -7.27 -5.30
CA GLN A 110 0.06 -7.94 -6.58
C GLN A 110 1.38 -8.56 -7.07
N LYS A 111 2.51 -7.85 -6.92
CA LYS A 111 3.85 -8.35 -7.26
C LYS A 111 4.23 -9.59 -6.46
N ALA A 112 3.86 -9.66 -5.18
CA ALA A 112 4.10 -10.80 -4.30
C ALA A 112 3.14 -11.98 -4.54
N GLY A 113 2.21 -11.88 -5.50
CA GLY A 113 1.31 -12.95 -5.90
C GLY A 113 -0.01 -13.03 -5.13
N PHE A 114 -0.39 -12.00 -4.37
CA PHE A 114 -1.73 -11.94 -3.78
C PHE A 114 -2.81 -11.88 -4.87
N ASP A 115 -3.88 -12.65 -4.70
CA ASP A 115 -4.99 -12.68 -5.64
C ASP A 115 -5.69 -11.31 -5.70
N LYS A 116 -5.73 -10.70 -6.90
CA LYS A 116 -6.40 -9.42 -7.14
C LYS A 116 -7.87 -9.42 -6.71
N LYS A 117 -8.54 -10.58 -6.74
CA LYS A 117 -9.94 -10.72 -6.28
C LYS A 117 -10.09 -10.63 -4.77
N ARG A 118 -9.00 -10.76 -4.03
CA ARG A 118 -8.91 -10.67 -2.57
C ARG A 118 -8.15 -9.41 -2.11
N LEU A 119 -8.14 -8.37 -2.94
CA LEU A 119 -7.38 -7.16 -2.71
C LEU A 119 -8.22 -5.92 -3.04
N PHE A 120 -8.24 -4.96 -2.10
CA PHE A 120 -8.82 -3.64 -2.27
C PHE A 120 -7.79 -2.56 -1.91
N TYR A 121 -7.25 -1.88 -2.93
CA TYR A 121 -6.36 -0.73 -2.79
C TYR A 121 -7.17 0.56 -2.89
N THR A 122 -7.43 1.18 -1.75
CA THR A 122 -8.46 2.21 -1.59
C THR A 122 -8.06 3.60 -2.09
N GLN A 123 -6.76 3.86 -2.24
CA GLN A 123 -6.19 5.18 -2.52
C GLN A 123 -5.66 5.33 -3.96
N GLY A 124 -5.96 4.35 -4.83
CA GLY A 124 -5.46 4.30 -6.20
C GLY A 124 -4.20 3.47 -6.38
N ASP A 125 -3.51 3.66 -7.51
CA ASP A 125 -2.28 2.93 -7.88
C ASP A 125 -1.35 3.88 -8.65
N TYR A 126 -0.07 3.91 -8.32
CA TYR A 126 0.94 4.67 -9.09
C TYR A 126 1.00 4.27 -10.57
N GLY A 127 0.54 3.07 -10.90
CA GLY A 127 0.49 2.56 -12.27
C GLY A 127 -0.69 3.04 -13.10
N LEU A 128 -1.53 3.95 -12.56
CA LEU A 128 -2.74 4.42 -13.23
C LEU A 128 -2.72 5.94 -13.40
N PHE A 129 -3.17 6.39 -14.57
CA PHE A 129 -3.58 7.77 -14.82
C PHE A 129 -5.09 7.91 -14.74
N GLN A 130 -5.55 9.13 -14.46
CA GLN A 130 -6.93 9.58 -14.59
C GLN A 130 -6.99 10.96 -15.26
N CYS A 131 -8.15 11.36 -15.76
CA CYS A 131 -8.35 12.73 -16.22
C CYS A 131 -8.19 13.72 -15.05
N SER A 132 -7.42 14.80 -15.23
CA SER A 132 -7.22 15.83 -14.19
C SER A 132 -8.49 16.59 -13.83
N GLU A 133 -9.43 16.66 -14.78
CA GLU A 133 -10.80 17.12 -14.58
C GLU A 133 -11.72 15.98 -15.00
N PRO A 134 -12.11 15.07 -14.05
CA PRO A 134 -12.76 13.82 -14.40
C PRO A 134 -13.93 13.99 -15.36
N CYS A 135 -13.76 13.52 -16.59
CA CYS A 135 -14.78 13.54 -17.64
C CYS A 135 -15.43 12.15 -17.83
N CYS A 136 -14.88 11.13 -17.21
CA CYS A 136 -15.33 9.75 -17.19
C CYS A 136 -14.80 9.06 -15.92
N ASP A 137 -15.35 7.88 -15.63
CA ASP A 137 -14.96 7.04 -14.47
C ASP A 137 -13.94 5.98 -14.89
N GLU A 138 -13.01 6.34 -15.80
CA GLU A 138 -12.00 5.43 -16.32
C GLU A 138 -10.60 5.83 -15.83
N THR A 139 -9.80 4.80 -15.57
CA THR A 139 -8.36 4.91 -15.32
C THR A 139 -7.56 4.26 -16.46
N PHE A 140 -6.33 4.73 -16.66
CA PHE A 140 -5.49 4.32 -17.79
C PHE A 140 -4.15 3.79 -17.29
N ASP A 141 -3.72 2.62 -17.79
CA ASP A 141 -2.37 2.10 -17.51
C ASP A 141 -1.31 3.09 -18.01
N ASN A 142 -0.31 3.33 -17.17
CA ASN A 142 0.72 4.32 -17.48
C ASN A 142 2.11 3.74 -17.70
N LYS A 143 2.26 2.42 -17.63
CA LYS A 143 3.57 1.75 -17.63
C LYS A 143 4.47 2.19 -18.76
N GLU A 144 4.02 2.04 -20.00
CA GLU A 144 4.82 2.38 -21.18
C GLU A 144 5.21 3.86 -21.19
N MET A 145 4.26 4.74 -20.85
CA MET A 145 4.48 6.18 -20.82
C MET A 145 5.52 6.55 -19.74
N ILE A 146 5.43 5.99 -18.56
CA ILE A 146 6.39 6.23 -17.47
C ILE A 146 7.80 5.78 -17.86
N TYR A 147 7.95 4.60 -18.48
CA TYR A 147 9.27 4.13 -18.95
C TYR A 147 9.87 5.10 -19.97
N ARG A 148 9.09 5.56 -20.95
CA ARG A 148 9.54 6.54 -21.95
C ARG A 148 9.91 7.88 -21.32
N MET A 149 9.14 8.37 -20.35
CA MET A 149 9.43 9.60 -19.62
C MET A 149 10.76 9.51 -18.86
N VAL A 150 11.02 8.38 -18.17
CA VAL A 150 12.26 8.16 -17.45
C VAL A 150 13.46 8.07 -18.40
N GLU A 151 13.31 7.36 -19.50
CA GLU A 151 14.39 7.17 -20.48
C GLU A 151 14.76 8.46 -21.22
N GLN A 152 13.76 9.26 -21.58
CA GLN A 152 13.95 10.40 -22.49
C GLN A 152 14.11 11.75 -21.78
N GLN A 153 13.90 11.82 -20.47
CA GLN A 153 14.03 13.08 -19.74
C GLN A 153 15.48 13.61 -19.75
N LYS A 154 15.63 14.92 -19.88
CA LYS A 154 16.91 15.63 -19.81
C LYS A 154 16.75 16.92 -19.03
N GLY A 155 17.73 17.24 -18.14
CA GLY A 155 17.70 18.48 -17.36
C GLY A 155 16.45 18.64 -16.52
N MET A 156 15.95 17.55 -15.89
CA MET A 156 14.71 17.52 -15.09
C MET A 156 13.46 17.90 -15.89
N ARG A 157 13.41 17.55 -17.19
CA ARG A 157 12.24 17.76 -18.04
C ARG A 157 12.03 16.54 -18.94
N ILE A 158 10.79 16.14 -19.11
CA ILE A 158 10.41 15.20 -20.16
C ILE A 158 10.21 15.95 -21.48
N PRO A 159 10.31 15.27 -22.65
CA PRO A 159 9.83 15.83 -23.92
C PRO A 159 8.34 16.17 -23.87
N SER A 160 7.95 17.34 -24.43
CA SER A 160 6.55 17.81 -24.37
C SER A 160 5.56 16.87 -25.06
N GLU A 161 6.02 16.10 -26.07
CA GLU A 161 5.23 15.07 -26.73
C GLU A 161 4.88 13.86 -25.86
N LEU A 162 5.50 13.74 -24.68
CA LEU A 162 5.19 12.71 -23.68
C LEU A 162 4.22 13.22 -22.58
N LEU A 163 3.76 14.45 -22.67
CA LEU A 163 2.72 14.93 -21.76
C LEU A 163 1.43 14.13 -21.93
N PRO A 164 0.94 13.44 -20.87
CA PRO A 164 -0.19 12.55 -21.02
C PRO A 164 -1.50 13.36 -21.13
N VAL A 165 -2.31 13.00 -22.11
CA VAL A 165 -3.61 13.64 -22.38
C VAL A 165 -4.74 12.63 -22.34
N CYS A 166 -5.89 13.06 -21.83
CA CYS A 166 -7.08 12.25 -21.74
C CYS A 166 -7.62 11.92 -23.15
N PRO A 167 -7.81 10.64 -23.48
CA PRO A 167 -8.29 10.23 -24.79
C PRO A 167 -9.73 10.66 -25.07
N HIS A 168 -10.52 10.97 -24.03
CA HIS A 168 -11.92 11.38 -24.19
C HIS A 168 -12.09 12.88 -24.41
N CYS A 169 -11.36 13.72 -23.64
CA CYS A 169 -11.60 15.16 -23.66
C CYS A 169 -10.37 16.00 -24.05
N GLY A 170 -9.20 15.37 -24.23
CA GLY A 170 -7.95 16.07 -24.60
C GLY A 170 -7.31 16.89 -23.46
N LYS A 171 -7.90 16.91 -22.26
CA LYS A 171 -7.31 17.58 -21.09
C LYS A 171 -6.13 16.77 -20.54
N PRO A 172 -5.23 17.38 -19.75
CA PRO A 172 -4.14 16.63 -19.12
C PRO A 172 -4.62 15.44 -18.31
N LEU A 173 -3.86 14.36 -18.31
CA LEU A 173 -3.97 13.29 -17.32
C LEU A 173 -3.14 13.63 -16.09
N THR A 174 -3.52 13.06 -14.96
CA THR A 174 -2.78 13.06 -13.69
C THR A 174 -2.70 11.66 -13.14
N THR A 175 -1.97 11.47 -12.02
CA THR A 175 -1.93 10.19 -11.30
C THR A 175 -3.30 9.86 -10.70
N ASN A 176 -3.71 8.59 -10.73
CA ASN A 176 -4.89 8.13 -9.99
C ASN A 176 -4.52 7.88 -8.53
N LEU A 177 -4.42 8.97 -7.76
CA LEU A 177 -4.12 8.98 -6.33
C LEU A 177 -5.17 9.82 -5.60
N ARG A 178 -5.67 9.30 -4.47
CA ARG A 178 -6.66 10.02 -3.66
C ARG A 178 -6.00 11.14 -2.85
N SER A 179 -5.69 12.24 -3.49
CA SER A 179 -5.16 13.46 -2.88
C SER A 179 -6.22 14.54 -2.67
N ASP A 180 -7.30 14.51 -3.44
CA ASP A 180 -8.41 15.46 -3.38
C ASP A 180 -9.75 14.78 -3.76
N ASN A 181 -10.81 15.58 -3.94
CA ASN A 181 -12.16 15.12 -4.28
C ASN A 181 -12.35 14.79 -5.78
N ARG A 182 -11.32 14.86 -6.61
CA ARG A 182 -11.33 14.51 -8.04
C ARG A 182 -10.82 13.09 -8.30
N PHE A 183 -10.55 12.33 -7.26
CA PHE A 183 -10.14 10.94 -7.38
C PHE A 183 -11.21 10.12 -8.13
N VAL A 184 -10.79 9.43 -9.18
CA VAL A 184 -11.67 8.55 -9.97
C VAL A 184 -11.71 7.17 -9.34
N GLU A 185 -12.90 6.79 -8.90
CA GLU A 185 -13.23 5.42 -8.48
C GLU A 185 -13.79 4.69 -9.70
N ASP A 186 -12.95 3.93 -10.39
CA ASP A 186 -13.37 3.17 -11.56
C ASP A 186 -14.20 1.93 -11.20
N GLU A 187 -14.72 1.23 -12.21
CA GLU A 187 -15.51 0.00 -12.00
C GLU A 187 -14.72 -1.05 -11.19
N GLY A 188 -13.41 -1.17 -11.43
CA GLY A 188 -12.53 -2.11 -10.73
C GLY A 188 -12.40 -1.77 -9.25
N TRP A 189 -12.37 -0.47 -8.91
CA TRP A 189 -12.37 0.01 -7.53
C TRP A 189 -13.69 -0.34 -6.82
N HIS A 190 -14.85 -0.05 -7.44
CA HIS A 190 -16.17 -0.38 -6.88
C HIS A 190 -16.37 -1.88 -6.71
N GLU A 191 -15.93 -2.68 -7.68
CA GLU A 191 -15.97 -4.15 -7.55
C GLU A 191 -15.08 -4.66 -6.41
N ALA A 192 -13.89 -4.07 -6.20
CA ALA A 192 -13.01 -4.45 -5.10
C ALA A 192 -13.62 -4.10 -3.75
N ALA A 193 -14.24 -2.92 -3.63
CA ALA A 193 -14.98 -2.51 -2.44
C ALA A 193 -16.12 -3.50 -2.12
N ARG A 194 -16.95 -3.85 -3.12
CA ARG A 194 -18.04 -4.82 -2.97
C ARG A 194 -17.54 -6.20 -2.54
N ARG A 195 -16.42 -6.68 -3.11
CA ARG A 195 -15.83 -7.97 -2.70
C ARG A 195 -15.35 -7.94 -1.25
N TYR A 196 -14.80 -6.81 -0.79
CA TYR A 196 -14.39 -6.61 0.59
C TYR A 196 -15.58 -6.66 1.55
N GLU A 197 -16.68 -5.96 1.24
CA GLU A 197 -17.92 -5.99 2.02
C GLU A 197 -18.50 -7.40 2.10
N LEU A 198 -18.60 -8.10 0.98
CA LEU A 198 -19.08 -9.50 0.94
C LEU A 198 -18.18 -10.45 1.73
N PHE A 199 -16.87 -10.19 1.77
CA PHE A 199 -15.95 -10.97 2.59
C PHE A 199 -16.21 -10.75 4.08
N LEU A 200 -16.40 -9.51 4.51
CA LEU A 200 -16.77 -9.17 5.88
C LEU A 200 -18.09 -9.82 6.31
N ASP A 201 -19.12 -9.70 5.47
CA ASP A 201 -20.46 -10.26 5.75
C ASP A 201 -20.42 -11.77 5.91
N ARG A 202 -19.70 -12.47 5.03
CA ARG A 202 -19.59 -13.93 5.07
C ARG A 202 -18.90 -14.45 6.33
N HIS A 203 -18.03 -13.65 6.95
CA HIS A 203 -17.26 -14.06 8.13
C HIS A 203 -17.80 -13.46 9.44
N GLN A 204 -18.98 -12.83 9.44
CA GLN A 204 -19.56 -12.29 10.67
C GLN A 204 -19.62 -13.36 11.78
N ASN A 205 -19.25 -12.97 13.00
CA ASN A 205 -19.23 -13.84 14.19
C ASN A 205 -18.28 -15.07 14.13
N MET A 206 -17.38 -15.14 13.14
CA MET A 206 -16.32 -16.13 13.05
C MET A 206 -15.06 -15.67 13.80
N LYS A 207 -14.05 -16.55 13.91
CA LYS A 207 -12.72 -16.18 14.45
C LYS A 207 -11.93 -15.43 13.38
N ILE A 208 -12.10 -14.12 13.32
CA ILE A 208 -11.39 -13.27 12.36
C ILE A 208 -10.12 -12.72 13.02
N LEU A 209 -9.01 -12.79 12.30
CA LEU A 209 -7.82 -12.03 12.62
C LEU A 209 -7.80 -10.76 11.76
N PHE A 210 -7.98 -9.59 12.38
CA PHE A 210 -7.68 -8.29 11.80
C PHE A 210 -6.21 -7.98 11.99
N LEU A 211 -5.42 -8.13 10.92
CA LEU A 211 -3.97 -7.95 10.93
C LEU A 211 -3.61 -6.58 10.35
N GLU A 212 -3.33 -5.62 11.21
CA GLU A 212 -2.93 -4.27 10.84
C GLU A 212 -1.41 -4.15 10.73
N LEU A 213 -0.92 -3.66 9.60
CA LEU A 213 0.50 -3.62 9.23
C LEU A 213 0.91 -2.20 8.83
N GLY A 214 1.67 -1.53 9.70
CA GLY A 214 2.26 -0.22 9.39
C GLY A 214 1.26 0.87 9.03
N VAL A 215 0.06 0.88 9.65
CA VAL A 215 -0.95 1.91 9.42
C VAL A 215 -0.74 3.07 10.38
N GLY A 216 -0.37 4.24 9.85
CA GLY A 216 -0.22 5.48 10.62
C GLY A 216 -1.55 6.19 10.90
N TYR A 217 -1.44 7.39 11.49
CA TYR A 217 -2.59 8.23 11.83
C TYR A 217 -2.97 9.26 10.74
N ASN A 218 -2.36 9.23 9.55
CA ASN A 218 -2.74 10.13 8.46
C ASN A 218 -4.13 9.79 7.90
N THR A 219 -4.43 8.50 7.75
CA THR A 219 -5.73 8.02 7.22
C THR A 219 -6.30 6.87 8.06
N PRO A 220 -6.43 7.02 9.40
CA PRO A 220 -6.81 5.92 10.29
C PRO A 220 -8.25 5.45 10.07
N GLY A 221 -9.09 6.27 9.44
CA GLY A 221 -10.50 6.01 9.18
C GLY A 221 -10.75 4.87 8.19
N ILE A 222 -9.77 4.49 7.37
CA ILE A 222 -9.92 3.45 6.35
C ILE A 222 -9.67 2.05 6.92
N ILE A 223 -8.66 1.89 7.78
CA ILE A 223 -8.23 0.58 8.30
C ILE A 223 -8.32 0.54 9.81
N LYS A 224 -7.55 1.37 10.50
CA LYS A 224 -7.34 1.32 11.95
C LYS A 224 -8.65 1.39 12.75
N TYR A 225 -9.44 2.43 12.57
CA TYR A 225 -10.70 2.59 13.30
C TYR A 225 -11.78 1.56 12.90
N PRO A 226 -11.97 1.19 11.64
CA PRO A 226 -12.84 0.08 11.27
C PRO A 226 -12.43 -1.24 11.92
N PHE A 227 -11.13 -1.60 11.93
CA PHE A 227 -10.65 -2.84 12.56
C PHE A 227 -10.93 -2.85 14.07
N TRP A 228 -10.73 -1.73 14.78
CA TRP A 228 -11.06 -1.62 16.18
C TRP A 228 -12.56 -1.84 16.44
N ARG A 229 -13.42 -1.18 15.66
CA ARG A 229 -14.87 -1.31 15.78
C ARG A 229 -15.35 -2.74 15.52
N MET A 230 -14.86 -3.36 14.45
CA MET A 230 -15.21 -4.73 14.10
C MET A 230 -14.71 -5.74 15.14
N THR A 231 -13.53 -5.52 15.71
CA THR A 231 -13.00 -6.35 16.81
C THR A 231 -13.86 -6.20 18.05
N ALA A 232 -14.25 -4.99 18.45
CA ALA A 232 -15.11 -4.75 19.59
C ALA A 232 -16.49 -5.41 19.44
N ALA A 233 -17.05 -5.39 18.24
CA ALA A 233 -18.34 -5.98 17.91
C ALA A 233 -18.32 -7.52 17.89
N ASN A 234 -17.19 -8.15 17.55
CA ASN A 234 -17.06 -9.60 17.46
C ASN A 234 -16.15 -10.15 18.56
N LYS A 235 -16.72 -10.79 19.59
CA LYS A 235 -15.96 -11.34 20.73
C LYS A 235 -15.02 -12.50 20.36
N LYS A 236 -15.15 -13.09 19.18
CA LYS A 236 -14.24 -14.13 18.68
C LYS A 236 -13.10 -13.56 17.83
N ALA A 237 -13.18 -12.28 17.45
CA ALA A 237 -12.15 -11.63 16.66
C ALA A 237 -10.89 -11.34 17.50
N THR A 238 -9.76 -11.36 16.81
CA THR A 238 -8.47 -10.88 17.34
C THR A 238 -7.98 -9.72 16.46
N TYR A 239 -7.53 -8.66 17.08
CA TYR A 239 -6.82 -7.57 16.43
C TYR A 239 -5.33 -7.74 16.64
N ALA A 240 -4.53 -7.74 15.59
CA ALA A 240 -3.07 -7.72 15.69
C ALA A 240 -2.53 -6.48 14.97
N CYS A 241 -1.79 -5.64 15.71
CA CYS A 241 -1.16 -4.44 15.18
C CYS A 241 0.36 -4.60 15.20
N LEU A 242 0.99 -4.59 14.02
CA LEU A 242 2.43 -4.58 13.84
C LEU A 242 2.82 -3.21 13.28
N ASN A 243 3.48 -2.39 14.10
CA ASN A 243 3.88 -1.06 13.69
C ASN A 243 5.15 -0.63 14.42
N TYR A 244 5.94 0.23 13.80
CA TYR A 244 7.14 0.78 14.41
C TYR A 244 6.79 2.08 15.16
N GLY A 245 6.89 2.06 16.48
CA GLY A 245 6.59 3.21 17.35
C GLY A 245 5.10 3.39 17.73
N GLU A 246 4.16 2.85 16.95
CA GLU A 246 2.71 3.14 17.08
C GLU A 246 1.84 1.88 17.15
N ALA A 247 2.35 0.78 17.71
CA ALA A 247 1.58 -0.45 17.89
C ALA A 247 0.63 -0.35 19.10
N LEU A 248 -0.55 0.21 18.88
CA LEU A 248 -1.52 0.53 19.93
C LEU A 248 -2.91 -0.02 19.61
N CYS A 249 -3.73 -0.19 20.65
CA CYS A 249 -5.16 -0.48 20.54
C CYS A 249 -5.95 0.27 21.63
N PRO A 250 -7.25 0.53 21.43
CA PRO A 250 -8.10 1.10 22.46
C PRO A 250 -8.39 0.07 23.57
N ARG A 251 -8.67 0.57 24.79
CA ARG A 251 -8.92 -0.26 26.00
C ARG A 251 -10.05 -1.27 25.81
N GLU A 252 -11.05 -0.93 25.02
CA GLU A 252 -12.23 -1.75 24.75
C GLU A 252 -11.91 -3.10 24.11
N ILE A 253 -10.80 -3.18 23.35
CA ILE A 253 -10.37 -4.42 22.66
C ILE A 253 -9.04 -4.98 23.20
N GLU A 254 -8.48 -4.42 24.28
CA GLU A 254 -7.16 -4.81 24.80
C GLU A 254 -7.04 -6.33 25.05
N LYS A 255 -8.11 -6.97 25.55
CA LYS A 255 -8.14 -8.43 25.77
C LYS A 255 -8.18 -9.26 24.49
N GLN A 256 -8.54 -8.66 23.36
CA GLN A 256 -8.61 -9.26 22.03
C GLN A 256 -7.44 -8.79 21.12
N ALA A 257 -6.49 -8.02 21.68
CA ALA A 257 -5.45 -7.38 20.89
C ALA A 257 -4.07 -7.98 21.13
N ILE A 258 -3.25 -7.92 20.07
CA ILE A 258 -1.83 -8.27 20.05
C ILE A 258 -1.11 -7.08 19.41
N CYS A 259 -0.53 -6.20 20.21
CA CYS A 259 0.23 -5.05 19.71
C CYS A 259 1.73 -5.36 19.79
N MET A 260 2.42 -5.30 18.66
CA MET A 260 3.84 -5.59 18.54
C MET A 260 4.55 -4.41 17.90
N ASN A 261 5.42 -3.77 18.69
CA ASN A 261 6.26 -2.69 18.21
C ASN A 261 7.52 -3.29 17.57
N GLY A 262 7.73 -3.04 16.28
CA GLY A 262 8.89 -3.55 15.55
C GLY A 262 8.69 -3.53 14.04
N ASP A 263 9.73 -3.94 13.32
CA ASP A 263 9.70 -4.09 11.86
C ASP A 263 8.86 -5.30 11.45
N ALA A 264 7.91 -5.07 10.53
CA ALA A 264 6.99 -6.13 10.10
C ALA A 264 7.72 -7.28 9.38
N GLY A 265 8.72 -6.96 8.56
CA GLY A 265 9.51 -7.97 7.84
C GLY A 265 10.32 -8.87 8.78
N GLU A 266 10.89 -8.31 9.84
CA GLU A 266 11.59 -9.09 10.88
C GLU A 266 10.60 -10.02 11.61
N ILE A 267 9.43 -9.50 12.00
CA ILE A 267 8.39 -10.29 12.66
C ILE A 267 7.93 -11.46 11.77
N PHE A 268 7.68 -11.21 10.48
CA PHE A 268 7.28 -12.26 9.53
C PHE A 268 8.37 -13.31 9.33
N SER A 269 9.63 -12.89 9.25
CA SER A 269 10.77 -13.80 9.09
C SER A 269 10.89 -14.75 10.29
N HIS A 270 10.71 -14.24 11.50
CA HIS A 270 10.68 -15.04 12.71
C HIS A 270 9.50 -16.04 12.73
N LEU A 271 8.30 -15.61 12.31
CA LEU A 271 7.12 -16.50 12.23
C LEU A 271 7.35 -17.66 11.25
N LEU A 272 7.98 -17.41 10.10
CA LEU A 272 8.28 -18.46 9.12
C LEU A 272 9.37 -19.43 9.65
N ALA A 273 10.40 -18.92 10.30
CA ALA A 273 11.47 -19.76 10.87
C ALA A 273 10.93 -20.73 11.93
N GLU A 274 10.02 -20.27 12.81
CA GLU A 274 9.35 -21.12 13.80
C GLU A 274 8.43 -22.19 13.16
N ASN A 275 7.90 -21.94 11.94
CA ASN A 275 7.11 -22.94 11.22
C ASN A 275 7.97 -23.99 10.51
N SER A 276 9.23 -23.67 10.22
CA SER A 276 10.18 -24.56 9.51
C SER A 276 10.97 -25.47 10.46
N SER A 277 10.94 -25.22 11.76
CA SER A 277 11.57 -26.10 12.76
C SER A 277 10.66 -27.30 12.99
N PRO A 278 11.11 -28.56 12.75
CA PRO A 278 10.33 -29.74 13.10
C PRO A 278 10.06 -29.69 14.61
N SER A 279 8.78 -29.84 15.00
CA SER A 279 8.46 -30.11 16.39
C SER A 279 9.31 -31.27 16.85
N ALA A 280 10.26 -31.05 17.76
CA ALA A 280 10.90 -32.11 18.47
C ALA A 280 9.79 -32.91 19.16
N ILE A 281 9.42 -34.02 18.55
CA ILE A 281 8.56 -35.04 19.17
C ILE A 281 9.42 -35.62 20.28
N ALA A 282 9.12 -35.23 21.50
CA ALA A 282 9.58 -35.90 22.72
C ALA A 282 8.47 -36.84 23.20
#